data_9bd1bd92663a320ae136ddd48415972a
#
_entry.id   9bd1bd92663a320ae136ddd48415972a
#
_cell.length_a   1.000
_cell.length_b   1.000
_cell.length_c   1.000
_cell.angle_alpha   90.00
_cell.angle_beta   90.00
_cell.angle_gamma   90.00
#
_symmetry.space_group_name_H-M   'P 1'
#
loop_
_entity.id
_entity.type
_entity.pdbx_description
1 polymer ?
#
loop_
_entity_poly.entity_id
_entity_poly.type
_entity_poly.pdbx_seq_one_letter_code
_entity_poly.pdbx_strand_id
1 'polypeptide(L)'
;PDLSFDNDGICSACKFYEERKSINWELRKKELEKIFSKYRRANGDNWDCIVPVSGGKDSTFQVLKVLEFGMNPLCVTSTTCNLSKIGRKNIENIKKLGVDYVEVSPNPIIRAKLNSIGLKTIGDISWPEHVAMFTIPVRAAVQYNVPLVIWGENSQNEYGGPASAASDNVLNRRWLEEFGGLLGLRVS
;
A
#
# COMPACT_ATOMS: atom_id res chain seq x y z
N PRO A 1 17.76 2.10 2.15
CA PRO A 1 17.83 3.08 3.22
C PRO A 1 19.15 2.94 3.93
N ASP A 2 19.80 4.05 4.22
CA ASP A 2 21.13 4.10 4.82
C ASP A 2 21.07 3.61 6.27
N LEU A 3 21.78 2.52 6.56
CA LEU A 3 21.98 2.06 7.91
C LEU A 3 22.99 2.99 8.60
N SER A 4 22.57 3.60 9.70
CA SER A 4 23.47 4.32 10.60
C SER A 4 23.79 3.46 11.83
N PHE A 5 24.97 3.67 12.38
CA PHE A 5 25.41 3.01 13.61
C PHE A 5 25.65 4.06 14.70
N ASP A 6 25.32 3.73 15.93
CA ASP A 6 25.65 4.58 17.07
C ASP A 6 27.07 4.32 17.59
N ASN A 7 27.44 5.01 18.70
CA ASN A 7 28.74 4.88 19.32
C ASN A 7 29.02 3.48 19.89
N ASP A 8 27.96 2.70 20.16
CA ASP A 8 28.06 1.34 20.69
C ASP A 8 28.00 0.29 19.56
N GLY A 9 28.01 0.73 18.29
CA GLY A 9 27.97 -0.14 17.11
C GLY A 9 26.59 -0.75 16.83
N ILE A 10 25.51 -0.25 17.46
CA ILE A 10 24.16 -0.73 17.25
C ILE A 10 23.57 -0.02 16.02
N CYS A 11 23.07 -0.79 15.05
CA CYS A 11 22.49 -0.22 13.84
C CYS A 11 21.09 0.37 14.09
N SER A 12 20.72 1.36 13.28
CA SER A 12 19.41 2.02 13.35
C SER A 12 18.21 1.06 13.24
N ALA A 13 18.34 -0.04 12.46
CA ALA A 13 17.31 -1.06 12.36
C ALA A 13 17.13 -1.85 13.68
N CYS A 14 18.22 -2.17 14.36
CA CYS A 14 18.16 -2.81 15.68
C CYS A 14 17.53 -1.89 16.73
N LYS A 15 17.88 -0.61 16.72
CA LYS A 15 17.24 0.39 17.62
C LYS A 15 15.74 0.47 17.37
N PHE A 16 15.35 0.61 16.13
CA PHE A 16 13.92 0.65 15.77
C PHE A 16 13.17 -0.61 16.23
N TYR A 17 13.82 -1.79 16.12
CA TYR A 17 13.22 -3.03 16.62
C TYR A 17 13.02 -3.00 18.15
N GLU A 18 13.99 -2.48 18.92
CA GLU A 18 13.87 -2.34 20.37
C GLU A 18 12.78 -1.32 20.75
N GLU A 19 12.71 -0.18 20.05
CA GLU A 19 11.68 0.85 20.26
C GLU A 19 10.27 0.29 20.07
N ARG A 20 10.08 -0.69 19.16
CA ARG A 20 8.78 -1.36 18.97
C ARG A 20 8.27 -2.06 20.22
N LYS A 21 9.14 -2.48 21.14
CA LYS A 21 8.75 -3.12 22.40
C LYS A 21 8.04 -2.14 23.35
N SER A 22 8.29 -0.85 23.21
CA SER A 22 7.68 0.21 24.00
C SER A 22 6.32 0.68 23.46
N ILE A 23 5.90 0.19 22.29
CA ILE A 23 4.63 0.59 21.68
C ILE A 23 3.46 0.07 22.52
N ASN A 24 2.57 0.97 22.92
CA ASN A 24 1.30 0.60 23.56
C ASN A 24 0.29 0.16 22.49
N TRP A 25 0.24 -1.13 22.21
CA TRP A 25 -0.63 -1.72 21.19
C TRP A 25 -2.11 -1.56 21.48
N GLU A 26 -2.51 -1.52 22.76
CA GLU A 26 -3.91 -1.25 23.14
C GLU A 26 -4.33 0.18 22.80
N LEU A 27 -3.43 1.14 22.99
CA LEU A 27 -3.67 2.52 22.58
C LEU A 27 -3.78 2.60 21.06
N ARG A 28 -2.85 1.96 20.32
CA ARG A 28 -2.87 1.93 18.84
C ARG A 28 -4.15 1.30 18.29
N LYS A 29 -4.63 0.23 18.94
CA LYS A 29 -5.91 -0.39 18.59
C LYS A 29 -7.08 0.57 18.76
N LYS A 30 -7.14 1.29 19.88
CA LYS A 30 -8.18 2.30 20.12
C LYS A 30 -8.13 3.45 19.11
N GLU A 31 -6.95 3.86 18.69
CA GLU A 31 -6.79 4.87 17.64
C GLU A 31 -7.33 4.37 16.29
N LEU A 32 -7.03 3.11 15.92
CA LEU A 32 -7.57 2.48 14.72
C LEU A 32 -9.10 2.38 14.77
N GLU A 33 -9.66 1.97 15.90
CA GLU A 33 -11.10 1.88 16.13
C GLU A 33 -11.79 3.24 15.96
N LYS A 34 -11.17 4.33 16.42
CA LYS A 34 -11.67 5.70 16.20
C LYS A 34 -11.67 6.07 14.73
N ILE A 35 -10.61 5.72 13.98
CA ILE A 35 -10.53 5.95 12.54
C ILE A 35 -11.65 5.17 11.84
N PHE A 36 -11.81 3.89 12.13
CA PHE A 36 -12.84 3.07 11.51
C PHE A 36 -14.24 3.59 11.83
N SER A 37 -14.51 3.96 13.08
CA SER A 37 -15.80 4.54 13.47
C SER A 37 -16.12 5.84 12.71
N LYS A 38 -15.10 6.66 12.42
CA LYS A 38 -15.27 7.91 11.66
C LYS A 38 -15.66 7.66 10.20
N TYR A 39 -15.14 6.60 9.59
CA TYR A 39 -15.31 6.33 8.17
C TYR A 39 -16.34 5.23 7.86
N ARG A 40 -16.81 4.51 8.87
CA ARG A 40 -17.89 3.52 8.70
C ARG A 40 -19.17 4.22 8.28
N ARG A 41 -19.77 3.76 7.20
CA ARG A 41 -21.01 4.32 6.68
C ARG A 41 -22.21 3.73 7.40
N ALA A 42 -23.10 4.57 7.88
CA ALA A 42 -24.22 4.17 8.73
C ALA A 42 -25.25 3.26 8.02
N ASN A 43 -25.39 3.40 6.68
CA ASN A 43 -26.47 2.76 5.93
C ASN A 43 -26.01 1.66 4.97
N GLY A 44 -24.71 1.33 4.94
CA GLY A 44 -24.20 0.33 4.00
C GLY A 44 -24.29 0.70 2.51
N ASP A 45 -24.53 1.98 2.22
CA ASP A 45 -24.79 2.46 0.85
C ASP A 45 -23.56 2.42 -0.06
N ASN A 46 -22.39 2.19 0.50
CA ASN A 46 -21.13 2.12 -0.22
C ASN A 46 -20.05 1.48 0.67
N TRP A 47 -18.83 1.30 0.12
CA TRP A 47 -17.68 0.81 0.86
C TRP A 47 -17.15 1.83 1.86
N ASP A 48 -16.72 1.34 3.02
CA ASP A 48 -16.12 2.15 4.09
C ASP A 48 -14.66 2.52 3.78
N CYS A 49 -13.96 1.63 3.09
CA CYS A 49 -12.54 1.80 2.78
C CYS A 49 -12.13 1.04 1.51
N ILE A 50 -11.01 1.48 0.93
CA ILE A 50 -10.28 0.73 -0.09
C ILE A 50 -9.17 -0.06 0.59
N VAL A 51 -9.03 -1.33 0.24
CA VAL A 51 -7.89 -2.17 0.65
C VAL A 51 -7.12 -2.61 -0.61
N PRO A 52 -5.91 -2.09 -0.83
CA PRO A 52 -5.04 -2.61 -1.89
C PRO A 52 -4.65 -4.05 -1.60
N VAL A 53 -4.86 -4.95 -2.56
CA VAL A 53 -4.58 -6.39 -2.37
C VAL A 53 -3.73 -6.94 -3.51
N SER A 54 -2.74 -7.74 -3.15
CA SER A 54 -1.86 -8.45 -4.09
C SER A 54 -2.09 -9.96 -4.09
N GLY A 55 -2.90 -10.48 -3.16
CA GLY A 55 -3.01 -11.91 -2.88
C GLY A 55 -1.88 -12.45 -1.98
N GLY A 56 -0.99 -11.59 -1.49
CA GLY A 56 0.04 -11.92 -0.51
C GLY A 56 -0.52 -12.05 0.92
N LYS A 57 0.32 -12.54 1.82
CA LYS A 57 -0.05 -12.78 3.23
C LYS A 57 -0.51 -11.49 3.94
N ASP A 58 0.18 -10.38 3.70
CA ASP A 58 -0.05 -9.13 4.42
C ASP A 58 -1.37 -8.49 3.98
N SER A 59 -1.64 -8.41 2.66
CA SER A 59 -2.91 -7.91 2.15
C SER A 59 -4.10 -8.79 2.56
N THR A 60 -3.92 -10.11 2.59
CA THR A 60 -4.96 -11.03 3.08
C THR A 60 -5.25 -10.79 4.56
N PHE A 61 -4.19 -10.65 5.39
CA PHE A 61 -4.33 -10.33 6.81
C PHE A 61 -5.07 -9.00 7.03
N GLN A 62 -4.77 -7.98 6.22
CA GLN A 62 -5.46 -6.69 6.30
C GLN A 62 -6.95 -6.83 6.02
N VAL A 63 -7.33 -7.53 4.94
CA VAL A 63 -8.75 -7.76 4.62
C VAL A 63 -9.45 -8.44 5.77
N LEU A 64 -8.86 -9.51 6.33
CA LEU A 64 -9.42 -10.21 7.49
C LEU A 64 -9.61 -9.27 8.69
N LYS A 65 -8.61 -8.43 9.00
CA LYS A 65 -8.69 -7.47 10.11
C LYS A 65 -9.74 -6.39 9.86
N VAL A 66 -9.83 -5.87 8.68
CA VAL A 66 -10.86 -4.87 8.30
C VAL A 66 -12.27 -5.45 8.47
N LEU A 67 -12.48 -6.69 8.03
CA LEU A 67 -13.75 -7.40 8.22
C LEU A 67 -14.04 -7.70 9.71
N GLU A 68 -13.01 -8.11 10.48
CA GLU A 68 -13.13 -8.34 11.95
C GLU A 68 -13.60 -7.09 12.68
N PHE A 69 -13.18 -5.91 12.24
CA PHE A 69 -13.67 -4.62 12.76
C PHE A 69 -15.03 -4.20 12.19
N GLY A 70 -15.69 -5.05 11.40
CA GLY A 70 -17.01 -4.79 10.85
C GLY A 70 -17.06 -3.68 9.80
N MET A 71 -15.95 -3.45 9.10
CA MET A 71 -15.88 -2.54 7.95
C MET A 71 -16.26 -3.27 6.66
N ASN A 72 -16.83 -2.52 5.70
CA ASN A 72 -17.13 -3.01 4.35
C ASN A 72 -16.06 -2.52 3.35
N PRO A 73 -15.02 -3.34 3.04
CA PRO A 73 -13.96 -2.93 2.14
C PRO A 73 -14.29 -3.16 0.67
N LEU A 74 -13.83 -2.26 -0.20
CA LEU A 74 -13.57 -2.56 -1.61
C LEU A 74 -12.11 -2.96 -1.78
N CYS A 75 -11.86 -4.21 -2.14
CA CYS A 75 -10.53 -4.69 -2.46
C CYS A 75 -10.13 -4.28 -3.88
N VAL A 76 -8.94 -3.72 -4.05
CA VAL A 76 -8.46 -3.21 -5.35
C VAL A 76 -7.09 -3.78 -5.66
N THR A 77 -6.93 -4.35 -6.85
CA THR A 77 -5.66 -4.89 -7.34
C THR A 77 -5.24 -4.22 -8.64
N SER A 78 -3.97 -3.85 -8.70
CA SER A 78 -3.27 -3.65 -9.96
C SER A 78 -2.66 -4.97 -10.41
N THR A 79 -3.13 -5.52 -11.53
CA THR A 79 -2.65 -6.81 -12.01
C THR A 79 -1.22 -6.70 -12.52
N THR A 80 -0.35 -7.60 -12.07
CA THR A 80 0.99 -7.77 -12.64
C THR A 80 0.91 -8.62 -13.92
N CYS A 81 1.89 -8.47 -14.82
CA CYS A 81 1.89 -9.15 -16.13
C CYS A 81 1.90 -10.68 -16.03
N ASN A 82 2.51 -11.23 -14.98
CA ASN A 82 2.72 -12.68 -14.82
C ASN A 82 2.30 -13.16 -13.44
N LEU A 83 1.01 -13.04 -13.14
CA LEU A 83 0.48 -13.61 -11.91
C LEU A 83 0.54 -15.16 -12.00
N SER A 84 1.24 -15.78 -11.05
CA SER A 84 1.31 -17.23 -10.96
C SER A 84 -0.05 -17.86 -10.70
N LYS A 85 -0.21 -19.15 -11.00
CA LYS A 85 -1.45 -19.90 -10.66
C LYS A 85 -1.78 -19.83 -9.16
N ILE A 86 -0.75 -19.85 -8.31
CA ILE A 86 -0.90 -19.70 -6.85
C ILE A 86 -1.37 -18.29 -6.50
N GLY A 87 -0.75 -17.26 -7.09
CA GLY A 87 -1.18 -15.87 -6.89
C GLY A 87 -2.64 -15.65 -7.28
N ARG A 88 -3.07 -16.19 -8.42
CA ARG A 88 -4.48 -16.15 -8.84
C ARG A 88 -5.39 -16.84 -7.82
N LYS A 89 -5.02 -18.03 -7.36
CA LYS A 89 -5.78 -18.76 -6.34
C LYS A 89 -5.88 -17.96 -5.03
N ASN A 90 -4.84 -17.26 -4.63
CA ASN A 90 -4.85 -16.43 -3.42
C ASN A 90 -5.83 -15.25 -3.57
N ILE A 91 -5.88 -14.60 -4.73
CA ILE A 91 -6.87 -13.55 -5.04
C ILE A 91 -8.28 -14.12 -4.95
N GLU A 92 -8.53 -15.27 -5.56
CA GLU A 92 -9.85 -15.93 -5.48
C GLU A 92 -10.24 -16.31 -4.03
N ASN A 93 -9.26 -16.64 -3.19
CA ASN A 93 -9.52 -16.87 -1.76
C ASN A 93 -9.93 -15.59 -1.03
N ILE A 94 -9.35 -14.43 -1.38
CA ILE A 94 -9.78 -13.13 -0.82
C ILE A 94 -11.24 -12.85 -1.22
N LYS A 95 -11.61 -13.06 -2.48
CA LYS A 95 -13.00 -12.88 -2.94
C LYS A 95 -13.99 -13.73 -2.17
N LYS A 96 -13.60 -14.97 -1.79
CA LYS A 96 -14.43 -15.87 -0.98
C LYS A 96 -14.70 -15.39 0.44
N LEU A 97 -13.99 -14.36 0.92
CA LEU A 97 -14.28 -13.70 2.19
C LEU A 97 -15.57 -12.84 2.13
N GLY A 98 -16.21 -12.73 0.95
CA GLY A 98 -17.43 -11.96 0.76
C GLY A 98 -17.21 -10.46 0.54
N VAL A 99 -16.01 -10.09 0.06
CA VAL A 99 -15.65 -8.71 -0.25
C VAL A 99 -15.86 -8.39 -1.73
N ASP A 100 -16.21 -7.15 -2.03
CA ASP A 100 -16.20 -6.64 -3.40
C ASP A 100 -14.75 -6.43 -3.89
N TYR A 101 -14.54 -6.67 -5.19
CA TYR A 101 -13.21 -6.73 -5.75
C TYR A 101 -13.11 -6.07 -7.13
N VAL A 102 -12.18 -5.16 -7.28
CA VAL A 102 -11.83 -4.52 -8.55
C VAL A 102 -10.41 -4.88 -8.95
N GLU A 103 -10.25 -5.40 -10.16
CA GLU A 103 -8.96 -5.72 -10.75
C GLU A 103 -8.72 -4.83 -11.97
N VAL A 104 -7.63 -4.07 -11.95
CA VAL A 104 -7.23 -3.22 -13.07
C VAL A 104 -6.01 -3.82 -13.75
N SER A 105 -6.20 -4.22 -15.01
CA SER A 105 -5.12 -4.75 -15.86
C SER A 105 -4.62 -3.65 -16.80
N PRO A 106 -3.41 -3.14 -16.61
CA PRO A 106 -2.80 -2.24 -17.58
C PRO A 106 -2.56 -2.93 -18.92
N ASN A 107 -2.53 -2.14 -20.00
CA ASN A 107 -2.22 -2.67 -21.34
C ASN A 107 -0.88 -3.42 -21.32
N PRO A 108 -0.83 -4.73 -21.63
CA PRO A 108 0.38 -5.53 -21.49
C PRO A 108 1.52 -5.12 -22.45
N ILE A 109 1.18 -4.58 -23.62
CA ILE A 109 2.19 -4.11 -24.59
C ILE A 109 2.88 -2.86 -24.08
N ILE A 110 2.11 -1.90 -23.55
CA ILE A 110 2.65 -0.68 -22.94
C ILE A 110 3.45 -1.04 -21.70
N ARG A 111 2.93 -1.93 -20.86
CA ARG A 111 3.61 -2.40 -19.65
C ARG A 111 4.98 -3.00 -19.98
N ALA A 112 5.06 -3.90 -20.95
CA ALA A 112 6.32 -4.51 -21.38
C ALA A 112 7.34 -3.46 -21.87
N LYS A 113 6.89 -2.44 -22.61
CA LYS A 113 7.76 -1.32 -23.01
C LYS A 113 8.28 -0.53 -21.81
N LEU A 114 7.40 -0.21 -20.85
CA LEU A 114 7.79 0.50 -19.64
C LEU A 114 8.75 -0.32 -18.76
N ASN A 115 8.54 -1.63 -18.63
CA ASN A 115 9.48 -2.53 -17.93
C ASN A 115 10.87 -2.48 -18.59
N SER A 116 10.94 -2.54 -19.93
CA SER A 116 12.21 -2.42 -20.67
C SER A 116 12.88 -1.05 -20.47
N ILE A 117 12.11 0.03 -20.47
CA ILE A 117 12.63 1.38 -20.21
C ILE A 117 13.12 1.45 -18.75
N GLY A 118 12.32 1.05 -17.77
CA GLY A 118 12.70 1.04 -16.37
C GLY A 118 14.02 0.30 -16.13
N LEU A 119 14.15 -0.92 -16.69
CA LEU A 119 15.38 -1.68 -16.57
C LEU A 119 16.60 -0.94 -17.17
N LYS A 120 16.43 -0.32 -18.34
CA LYS A 120 17.55 0.33 -19.06
C LYS A 120 17.95 1.67 -18.47
N THR A 121 17.01 2.44 -17.91
CA THR A 121 17.25 3.81 -17.45
C THR A 121 17.55 3.91 -15.97
N ILE A 122 16.95 3.05 -15.16
CA ILE A 122 17.03 3.11 -13.69
C ILE A 122 17.39 1.78 -13.04
N GLY A 123 17.57 0.70 -13.82
CA GLY A 123 17.92 -0.62 -13.29
C GLY A 123 16.76 -1.35 -12.61
N ASP A 124 15.53 -0.85 -12.70
CA ASP A 124 14.34 -1.47 -12.08
C ASP A 124 13.32 -1.90 -13.14
N ILE A 125 13.24 -3.20 -13.39
CA ILE A 125 12.24 -3.79 -14.28
C ILE A 125 10.82 -3.68 -13.74
N SER A 126 10.66 -3.61 -12.42
CA SER A 126 9.36 -3.59 -11.72
C SER A 126 8.82 -2.18 -11.50
N TRP A 127 9.53 -1.16 -11.94
CA TRP A 127 9.11 0.23 -11.80
C TRP A 127 7.64 0.51 -12.19
N PRO A 128 7.12 0.03 -13.36
CA PRO A 128 5.73 0.30 -13.73
C PRO A 128 4.72 -0.37 -12.80
N GLU A 129 5.07 -1.53 -12.24
CA GLU A 129 4.26 -2.25 -11.26
C GLU A 129 4.15 -1.45 -9.96
N HIS A 130 5.27 -0.94 -9.45
CA HIS A 130 5.28 -0.13 -8.24
C HIS A 130 4.44 1.14 -8.39
N VAL A 131 4.61 1.86 -9.51
CA VAL A 131 3.78 3.05 -9.80
C VAL A 131 2.29 2.69 -9.85
N ALA A 132 1.94 1.59 -10.50
CA ALA A 132 0.54 1.15 -10.60
C ALA A 132 -0.04 0.74 -9.24
N MET A 133 0.74 0.06 -8.38
CA MET A 133 0.31 -0.32 -7.04
C MET A 133 -0.06 0.90 -6.19
N PHE A 134 0.68 2.00 -6.29
CA PHE A 134 0.38 3.21 -5.53
C PHE A 134 -0.74 4.06 -6.14
N THR A 135 -0.88 4.08 -7.46
CA THR A 135 -1.83 5.00 -8.13
C THR A 135 -3.23 4.41 -8.29
N ILE A 136 -3.35 3.11 -8.60
CA ILE A 136 -4.64 2.48 -8.88
C ILE A 136 -5.58 2.47 -7.68
N PRO A 137 -5.17 2.09 -6.46
CA PRO A 137 -6.06 2.14 -5.30
C PRO A 137 -6.51 3.55 -4.94
N VAL A 138 -5.62 4.55 -5.06
CA VAL A 138 -5.97 5.96 -4.82
C VAL A 138 -6.96 6.47 -5.87
N ARG A 139 -6.75 6.10 -7.14
CA ARG A 139 -7.70 6.41 -8.21
C ARG A 139 -9.07 5.78 -7.97
N ALA A 140 -9.12 4.54 -7.53
CA ALA A 140 -10.37 3.88 -7.15
C ALA A 140 -11.05 4.61 -5.98
N ALA A 141 -10.28 5.02 -4.95
CA ALA A 141 -10.79 5.78 -3.82
C ALA A 141 -11.48 7.08 -4.27
N VAL A 142 -10.85 7.82 -5.17
CA VAL A 142 -11.42 9.05 -5.75
C VAL A 142 -12.65 8.75 -6.61
N GLN A 143 -12.56 7.75 -7.50
CA GLN A 143 -13.63 7.40 -8.44
C GLN A 143 -14.90 6.93 -7.72
N TYR A 144 -14.75 6.16 -6.66
CA TYR A 144 -15.87 5.62 -5.88
C TYR A 144 -16.23 6.48 -4.66
N ASN A 145 -15.57 7.61 -4.50
CA ASN A 145 -15.77 8.51 -3.35
C ASN A 145 -15.62 7.80 -2.00
N VAL A 146 -14.57 6.97 -1.86
CA VAL A 146 -14.23 6.26 -0.63
C VAL A 146 -13.00 6.94 -0.01
N PRO A 147 -13.15 7.69 1.08
CA PRO A 147 -12.08 8.59 1.57
C PRO A 147 -10.99 7.87 2.39
N LEU A 148 -11.18 6.61 2.75
CA LEU A 148 -10.23 5.84 3.54
C LEU A 148 -9.55 4.76 2.68
N VAL A 149 -8.22 4.77 2.63
CA VAL A 149 -7.41 3.70 2.02
C VAL A 149 -6.55 3.07 3.10
N ILE A 150 -6.61 1.76 3.23
CA ILE A 150 -5.86 1.00 4.24
C ILE A 150 -4.71 0.27 3.54
N TRP A 151 -3.50 0.77 3.74
CA TRP A 151 -2.29 0.20 3.16
C TRP A 151 -1.66 -0.84 4.09
N GLY A 152 -1.09 -1.92 3.53
CA GLY A 152 -0.29 -2.92 4.24
C GLY A 152 1.17 -2.57 4.36
N GLU A 153 1.59 -1.62 3.60
CA GLU A 153 2.97 -1.21 3.46
C GLU A 153 3.12 0.23 3.91
N ASN A 154 4.22 0.51 4.60
CA ASN A 154 4.63 1.87 4.90
C ASN A 154 5.77 2.24 3.94
N SER A 155 5.43 2.97 2.88
CA SER A 155 6.38 3.33 1.83
C SER A 155 7.60 4.09 2.35
N GLN A 156 7.46 4.88 3.41
CA GLN A 156 8.57 5.61 4.01
C GLN A 156 9.55 4.68 4.73
N ASN A 157 9.04 3.66 5.43
CA ASN A 157 9.87 2.70 6.15
C ASN A 157 10.47 1.63 5.22
N GLU A 158 9.83 1.33 4.10
CA GLU A 158 10.22 0.25 3.20
C GLU A 158 11.09 0.73 2.04
N TYR A 159 10.77 1.91 1.48
CA TYR A 159 11.44 2.44 0.28
C TYR A 159 12.38 3.61 0.57
N GLY A 160 12.40 4.07 1.81
CA GLY A 160 13.22 5.23 2.22
C GLY A 160 12.57 6.56 1.84
N GLY A 161 13.30 7.61 2.15
CA GLY A 161 12.88 8.98 1.93
C GLY A 161 13.70 9.93 2.84
N PRO A 162 13.50 11.23 2.75
CA PRO A 162 14.16 12.15 3.66
C PRO A 162 13.74 11.87 5.11
N ALA A 163 14.67 12.06 6.06
CA ALA A 163 14.41 11.83 7.48
C ALA A 163 13.16 12.60 8.00
N SER A 164 12.87 13.75 7.42
CA SER A 164 11.65 14.53 7.69
C SER A 164 10.36 13.80 7.30
N ALA A 165 10.42 12.86 6.37
CA ALA A 165 9.25 12.09 5.94
C ALA A 165 8.75 11.12 7.02
N ALA A 166 9.58 10.73 7.98
CA ALA A 166 9.17 9.91 9.12
C ALA A 166 8.17 10.61 10.05
N SER A 167 8.19 11.95 10.07
CA SER A 167 7.28 12.79 10.86
C SER A 167 6.15 13.44 10.04
N ASP A 168 6.24 13.41 8.71
CA ASP A 168 5.23 13.96 7.81
C ASP A 168 4.23 12.88 7.41
N ASN A 169 3.00 13.03 7.92
CA ASN A 169 1.90 12.11 7.66
C ASN A 169 1.11 12.46 6.39
N VAL A 170 1.60 13.38 5.56
CA VAL A 170 0.93 13.83 4.35
C VAL A 170 1.66 13.33 3.11
N LEU A 171 0.98 12.47 2.35
CA LEU A 171 1.43 12.06 1.02
C LEU A 171 1.05 13.16 0.03
N ASN A 172 1.99 14.04 -0.31
CA ASN A 172 1.78 15.13 -1.26
C ASN A 172 2.34 14.79 -2.66
N ARG A 173 1.95 15.61 -3.65
CA ARG A 173 2.38 15.44 -5.04
C ARG A 173 3.91 15.41 -5.18
N ARG A 174 4.61 16.31 -4.49
CA ARG A 174 6.07 16.39 -4.55
C ARG A 174 6.72 15.12 -4.04
N TRP A 175 6.21 14.56 -2.95
CA TRP A 175 6.72 13.30 -2.41
C TRP A 175 6.53 12.15 -3.43
N LEU A 176 5.35 12.08 -4.07
CA LEU A 176 5.09 11.06 -5.10
C LEU A 176 6.01 11.22 -6.32
N GLU A 177 6.27 12.45 -6.76
CA GLU A 177 7.14 12.73 -7.92
C GLU A 177 8.61 12.40 -7.63
N GLU A 178 9.09 12.65 -6.41
CA GLU A 178 10.50 12.49 -6.04
C GLU A 178 10.80 11.11 -5.41
N PHE A 179 9.91 10.57 -4.59
CA PHE A 179 10.16 9.37 -3.78
C PHE A 179 9.13 8.25 -3.98
N GLY A 180 7.96 8.56 -4.51
CA GLY A 180 6.85 7.61 -4.68
C GLY A 180 6.91 6.78 -5.95
N GLY A 181 8.10 6.62 -6.55
CA GLY A 181 8.31 5.78 -7.73
C GLY A 181 8.19 6.52 -9.07
N LEU A 182 7.86 7.81 -9.09
CA LEU A 182 7.84 8.57 -10.34
C LEU A 182 9.25 9.00 -10.81
N LEU A 183 10.27 8.92 -9.93
CA LEU A 183 11.68 9.15 -10.24
C LEU A 183 11.94 10.45 -11.01
N GLY A 184 11.27 11.52 -10.60
CA GLY A 184 11.37 12.83 -11.25
C GLY A 184 10.49 13.00 -12.49
N LEU A 185 9.75 11.98 -12.92
CA LEU A 185 8.69 12.16 -13.91
C LEU A 185 7.57 12.98 -13.32
N ARG A 186 6.99 13.85 -14.12
CA ARG A 186 5.91 14.74 -13.70
C ARG A 186 4.63 14.42 -14.44
N VAL A 187 3.53 14.57 -13.74
CA VAL A 187 2.21 14.52 -14.37
C VAL A 187 2.02 15.83 -15.14
N SER A 188 1.90 15.74 -16.44
CA SER A 188 1.61 16.87 -17.33
C SER A 188 0.18 17.38 -17.16
#